data_0f1126a8b3f2410b73ddeb25aa7dd6a8
#
_entry.id   0f1126a8b3f2410b73ddeb25aa7dd6a8
#
_cell.length_a   1.000
_cell.length_b   1.000
_cell.length_c   1.000
_cell.angle_alpha   90.00
_cell.angle_beta   90.00
_cell.angle_gamma   90.00
#
_symmetry.space_group_name_H-M   'P 1'
#
loop_
_entity.id
_entity.type
_entity.pdbx_description
1 polymer ?
#
loop_
_entity_poly.entity_id
_entity_poly.type
_entity_poly.pdbx_seq_one_letter_code
_entity_poly.pdbx_strand_id
1 'polypeptide(L)'
;PALIGLVNQFGWDGIVFFFWENNVGRLTGTYVKPNNDPIFYVHNLLYLFLPWSILFYISAFYEFKTLLINKFRAPEYFTFTGVWIYFIILNSSKSQLPNYIFGIMPLIALLTAKWIDIAIQKKSVIRQLFKSTQNVVTVLLWITVLTLSAYLFPAPGIWFWLVFIAGIAITIIVYLKAEKPL
;
A
#
# COMPACT_ATOMS: atom_id res chain seq x y z
N PRO A 1 -2.88 10.20 30.87
CA PRO A 1 -1.67 9.77 31.58
C PRO A 1 -0.38 10.26 30.91
N ALA A 2 -0.20 10.07 29.60
CA ALA A 2 1.05 10.42 28.91
C ALA A 2 1.37 11.92 28.94
N LEU A 3 0.39 12.79 28.66
CA LEU A 3 0.56 14.25 28.68
C LEU A 3 0.88 14.78 30.08
N ILE A 4 0.24 14.23 31.12
CA ILE A 4 0.52 14.60 32.52
C ILE A 4 1.96 14.21 32.86
N GLY A 5 2.41 13.01 32.47
CA GLY A 5 3.80 12.59 32.65
C GLY A 5 4.80 13.50 31.94
N LEU A 6 4.46 13.94 30.73
CA LEU A 6 5.30 14.84 29.95
C LEU A 6 5.45 16.21 30.62
N VAL A 7 4.35 16.78 31.11
CA VAL A 7 4.36 18.06 31.86
C VAL A 7 5.14 17.93 33.17
N ASN A 8 4.97 16.82 33.90
CA ASN A 8 5.67 16.61 35.16
C ASN A 8 7.18 16.43 35.00
N GLN A 9 7.63 15.82 33.88
CA GLN A 9 9.06 15.59 33.62
C GLN A 9 9.77 16.76 32.94
N PHE A 10 9.12 17.41 31.99
CA PHE A 10 9.74 18.39 31.09
C PHE A 10 9.04 19.76 31.13
N GLY A 11 8.05 19.95 32.00
CA GLY A 11 7.29 21.18 32.04
C GLY A 11 6.46 21.41 30.77
N TRP A 12 6.11 22.67 30.52
CA TRP A 12 5.35 23.07 29.35
C TRP A 12 6.13 22.91 28.03
N ASP A 13 7.46 22.97 28.10
CA ASP A 13 8.36 22.78 26.94
C ASP A 13 8.24 21.34 26.38
N GLY A 14 7.98 20.36 27.22
CA GLY A 14 7.71 18.99 26.76
C GLY A 14 6.46 18.87 25.88
N ILE A 15 5.41 19.64 26.19
CA ILE A 15 4.19 19.69 25.39
C ILE A 15 4.48 20.40 24.04
N VAL A 16 5.17 21.52 24.07
CA VAL A 16 5.55 22.26 22.85
C VAL A 16 6.42 21.38 21.94
N PHE A 17 7.43 20.72 22.52
CA PHE A 17 8.28 19.79 21.76
C PHE A 17 7.47 18.66 21.12
N PHE A 18 6.58 18.02 21.87
CA PHE A 18 5.82 16.87 21.40
C PHE A 18 4.81 17.23 20.29
N PHE A 19 4.03 18.31 20.49
CA PHE A 19 2.98 18.69 19.55
C PHE A 19 3.47 19.60 18.44
N TRP A 20 4.33 20.56 18.75
CA TRP A 20 4.76 21.56 17.77
C TRP A 20 6.03 21.14 17.05
N GLU A 21 7.12 20.92 17.75
CA GLU A 21 8.40 20.65 17.13
C GLU A 21 8.42 19.28 16.42
N ASN A 22 7.90 18.25 17.05
CA ASN A 22 7.86 16.92 16.46
C ASN A 22 6.85 16.76 15.30
N ASN A 23 5.78 17.55 15.25
CA ASN A 23 4.81 17.44 14.16
C ASN A 23 5.00 18.56 13.13
N VAL A 24 4.93 19.83 13.55
CA VAL A 24 5.06 20.95 12.63
C VAL A 24 6.50 21.11 12.13
N GLY A 25 7.49 20.90 13.00
CA GLY A 25 8.91 20.93 12.65
C GLY A 25 9.29 19.87 11.61
N ARG A 26 8.62 18.71 11.62
CA ARG A 26 8.78 17.66 10.58
C ARG A 26 8.14 18.07 9.26
N LEU A 27 6.98 18.70 9.28
CA LEU A 27 6.33 19.22 8.07
C LEU A 27 7.18 20.30 7.39
N THR A 28 7.77 21.18 8.18
CA THR A 28 8.60 22.29 7.69
C THR A 28 10.04 21.89 7.37
N GLY A 29 10.49 20.72 7.86
CA GLY A 29 11.87 20.23 7.67
C GLY A 29 12.90 20.90 8.58
N THR A 30 12.48 21.53 9.69
CA THR A 30 13.38 22.27 10.58
C THR A 30 14.29 21.34 11.39
N TYR A 31 13.82 20.15 11.74
CA TYR A 31 14.52 19.20 12.63
C TYR A 31 14.99 17.90 11.94
N VAL A 32 14.61 17.68 10.69
CA VAL A 32 14.96 16.45 9.96
C VAL A 32 15.50 16.82 8.59
N LYS A 33 16.52 16.09 8.14
CA LYS A 33 17.07 16.28 6.79
C LYS A 33 15.93 16.19 5.77
N PRO A 34 15.63 17.26 5.04
CA PRO A 34 14.46 17.30 4.16
C PRO A 34 14.63 16.27 3.03
N ASN A 35 13.63 15.45 2.85
CA ASN A 35 13.48 14.63 1.65
C ASN A 35 12.37 15.26 0.80
N ASN A 36 12.71 15.73 -0.39
CA ASN A 36 11.79 16.44 -1.29
C ASN A 36 11.40 15.57 -2.49
N ASP A 37 11.17 14.28 -2.28
CA ASP A 37 10.67 13.41 -3.35
C ASP A 37 9.14 13.52 -3.46
N PRO A 38 8.59 14.18 -4.50
CA PRO A 38 7.14 14.38 -4.63
C PRO A 38 6.37 13.09 -4.91
N ILE A 39 7.06 12.01 -5.27
CA ILE A 39 6.46 10.72 -5.57
C ILE A 39 6.89 9.63 -4.57
N PHE A 40 7.49 10.03 -3.44
CA PHE A 40 7.99 9.13 -2.41
C PHE A 40 6.96 8.08 -1.98
N TYR A 41 5.74 8.50 -1.65
CA TYR A 41 4.71 7.57 -1.20
C TYR A 41 4.11 6.73 -2.33
N VAL A 42 4.23 7.18 -3.58
CA VAL A 42 3.87 6.36 -4.74
C VAL A 42 4.83 5.17 -4.85
N HIS A 43 6.15 5.40 -4.75
CA HIS A 43 7.12 4.30 -4.75
C HIS A 43 6.92 3.38 -3.55
N ASN A 44 6.75 3.95 -2.35
CA ASN A 44 6.59 3.17 -1.14
C ASN A 44 5.36 2.27 -1.20
N LEU A 45 4.25 2.74 -1.74
CA LEU A 45 3.04 1.95 -1.87
C LEU A 45 3.23 0.76 -2.81
N LEU A 46 4.12 0.86 -3.81
CA LEU A 46 4.39 -0.26 -4.71
C LEU A 46 4.88 -1.51 -3.97
N TYR A 47 5.72 -1.36 -2.96
CA TYR A 47 6.21 -2.51 -2.19
C TYR A 47 5.45 -2.78 -0.89
N LEU A 48 4.94 -1.74 -0.21
CA LEU A 48 4.22 -1.91 1.04
C LEU A 48 2.83 -2.54 0.87
N PHE A 49 2.20 -2.38 -0.29
CA PHE A 49 0.89 -2.94 -0.57
C PHE A 49 0.96 -4.17 -1.49
N LEU A 50 2.13 -4.79 -1.63
CA LEU A 50 2.24 -6.06 -2.35
C LEU A 50 1.37 -7.15 -1.71
N PRO A 51 0.75 -8.02 -2.50
CA PRO A 51 0.83 -8.10 -3.99
C PRO A 51 -0.22 -7.25 -4.72
N TRP A 52 -0.99 -6.40 -4.04
CA TRP A 52 -2.14 -5.68 -4.60
C TRP A 52 -1.84 -4.25 -5.03
N SER A 53 -0.59 -3.79 -4.92
CA SER A 53 -0.21 -2.41 -5.23
C SER A 53 -0.59 -1.99 -6.66
N ILE A 54 -0.32 -2.82 -7.66
CA ILE A 54 -0.66 -2.52 -9.04
C ILE A 54 -2.20 -2.51 -9.22
N LEU A 55 -2.90 -3.45 -8.58
CA LEU A 55 -4.37 -3.49 -8.61
C LEU A 55 -4.98 -2.25 -7.96
N PHE A 56 -4.36 -1.72 -6.91
CA PHE A 56 -4.78 -0.45 -6.33
C PHE A 56 -4.68 0.70 -7.34
N TYR A 57 -3.57 0.86 -8.06
CA TYR A 57 -3.43 1.93 -9.05
C TYR A 57 -4.42 1.80 -10.20
N ILE A 58 -4.66 0.57 -10.66
CA ILE A 58 -5.70 0.29 -11.64
C ILE A 58 -7.08 0.67 -11.09
N SER A 59 -7.39 0.26 -9.86
CA SER A 59 -8.66 0.58 -9.18
C SER A 59 -8.85 2.08 -9.00
N ALA A 60 -7.81 2.78 -8.58
CA ALA A 60 -7.82 4.23 -8.42
C ALA A 60 -8.07 4.95 -9.75
N PHE A 61 -7.47 4.49 -10.84
CA PHE A 61 -7.72 5.03 -12.18
C PHE A 61 -9.18 4.84 -12.62
N TYR A 62 -9.74 3.65 -12.45
CA TYR A 62 -11.14 3.38 -12.80
C TYR A 62 -12.12 4.15 -11.90
N GLU A 63 -11.82 4.27 -10.60
CA GLU A 63 -12.63 5.06 -9.69
C GLU A 63 -12.62 6.54 -10.08
N PHE A 64 -11.46 7.10 -10.38
CA PHE A 64 -11.33 8.47 -10.86
C PHE A 64 -12.18 8.70 -12.12
N LYS A 65 -12.09 7.79 -13.10
CA LYS A 65 -12.92 7.86 -14.31
C LYS A 65 -14.41 7.83 -13.98
N THR A 66 -14.83 6.95 -13.08
CA THR A 66 -16.22 6.83 -12.64
C THR A 66 -16.72 8.09 -11.96
N LEU A 67 -15.88 8.70 -11.10
CA LEU A 67 -16.19 9.95 -10.41
C LEU A 67 -16.37 11.11 -11.40
N LEU A 68 -15.50 11.20 -12.41
CA LEU A 68 -15.61 12.23 -13.47
C LEU A 68 -16.92 12.08 -14.25
N ILE A 69 -17.26 10.85 -14.68
CA ILE A 69 -18.49 10.58 -15.43
C ILE A 69 -19.74 10.93 -14.60
N ASN A 70 -19.74 10.59 -13.32
CA ASN A 70 -20.84 10.83 -12.39
C ASN A 70 -20.80 12.21 -11.72
N LYS A 71 -19.98 13.14 -12.20
CA LYS A 71 -19.84 14.49 -11.64
C LYS A 71 -19.62 14.47 -10.13
N PHE A 72 -18.74 13.59 -9.64
CA PHE A 72 -18.42 13.40 -8.21
C PHE A 72 -19.60 13.00 -7.31
N ARG A 73 -20.65 12.39 -7.85
CA ARG A 73 -21.81 11.90 -7.11
C ARG A 73 -21.80 10.37 -6.91
N ALA A 74 -20.62 9.74 -6.88
CA ALA A 74 -20.48 8.31 -6.63
C ALA A 74 -20.37 8.01 -5.11
N PRO A 75 -20.81 6.82 -4.65
CA PRO A 75 -20.76 6.45 -3.23
C PRO A 75 -19.34 6.51 -2.63
N GLU A 76 -18.33 6.18 -3.44
CA GLU A 76 -16.92 6.12 -3.00
C GLU A 76 -16.18 7.48 -3.05
N TYR A 77 -16.91 8.56 -3.23
CA TYR A 77 -16.32 9.90 -3.26
C TYR A 77 -15.48 10.18 -2.01
N PHE A 78 -15.98 9.84 -0.83
CA PHE A 78 -15.26 10.05 0.44
C PHE A 78 -14.00 9.21 0.52
N THR A 79 -14.08 7.90 0.21
CA THR A 79 -12.93 6.99 0.26
C THR A 79 -11.84 7.45 -0.70
N PHE A 80 -12.20 7.72 -1.93
CA PHE A 80 -11.28 8.18 -2.97
C PHE A 80 -10.64 9.53 -2.59
N THR A 81 -11.45 10.51 -2.23
CA THR A 81 -10.98 11.85 -1.85
C THR A 81 -10.10 11.79 -0.61
N GLY A 82 -10.48 11.00 0.41
CA GLY A 82 -9.69 10.80 1.62
C GLY A 82 -8.30 10.24 1.32
N VAL A 83 -8.20 9.22 0.46
CA VAL A 83 -6.92 8.67 0.02
C VAL A 83 -6.06 9.75 -0.65
N TRP A 84 -6.59 10.48 -1.61
CA TRP A 84 -5.80 11.46 -2.36
C TRP A 84 -5.42 12.70 -1.55
N ILE A 85 -6.31 13.21 -0.69
CA ILE A 85 -5.97 14.31 0.22
C ILE A 85 -4.82 13.90 1.13
N TYR A 86 -4.90 12.71 1.73
CA TYR A 86 -3.84 12.20 2.60
C TYR A 86 -2.52 12.03 1.84
N PHE A 87 -2.56 11.50 0.63
CA PHE A 87 -1.40 11.39 -0.25
C PHE A 87 -0.75 12.74 -0.55
N ILE A 88 -1.56 13.76 -0.88
CA ILE A 88 -1.06 15.11 -1.15
C ILE A 88 -0.39 15.68 0.08
N ILE A 89 -1.04 15.58 1.26
CA ILE A 89 -0.48 16.06 2.52
C ILE A 89 0.85 15.38 2.84
N LEU A 90 0.91 14.06 2.73
CA LEU A 90 2.14 13.32 3.00
C LEU A 90 3.26 13.66 2.02
N ASN A 91 2.97 13.75 0.72
CA ASN A 91 3.99 14.09 -0.28
C ASN A 91 4.44 15.56 -0.18
N SER A 92 3.63 16.43 0.40
CA SER A 92 4.00 17.83 0.67
C SER A 92 4.88 17.98 1.92
N SER A 93 4.97 16.93 2.76
CA SER A 93 5.81 16.95 3.95
C SER A 93 7.28 16.84 3.59
N LYS A 94 8.13 17.64 4.23
CA LYS A 94 9.59 17.57 4.07
C LYS A 94 10.23 16.40 4.83
N SER A 95 9.54 15.84 5.83
CA SER A 95 9.98 14.65 6.55
C SER A 95 9.14 13.45 6.12
N GLN A 96 9.61 12.75 5.11
CA GLN A 96 8.91 11.60 4.52
C GLN A 96 9.42 10.30 5.13
N LEU A 97 8.55 9.55 5.81
CA LEU A 97 8.83 8.23 6.36
C LEU A 97 7.85 7.20 5.78
N PRO A 98 8.33 6.01 5.39
CA PRO A 98 7.47 4.99 4.76
C PRO A 98 6.27 4.57 5.61
N ASN A 99 6.41 4.55 6.93
CA ASN A 99 5.38 4.12 7.86
C ASN A 99 4.17 5.08 7.94
N TYR A 100 4.28 6.32 7.49
CA TYR A 100 3.14 7.25 7.52
C TYR A 100 2.00 6.82 6.60
N ILE A 101 2.30 6.06 5.56
CA ILE A 101 1.26 5.56 4.65
C ILE A 101 0.33 4.52 5.28
N PHE A 102 0.73 3.88 6.38
CA PHE A 102 -0.10 2.86 7.04
C PHE A 102 -1.46 3.39 7.49
N GLY A 103 -1.56 4.69 7.80
CA GLY A 103 -2.82 5.32 8.19
C GLY A 103 -3.94 5.22 7.15
N ILE A 104 -3.59 5.16 5.85
CA ILE A 104 -4.58 5.06 4.76
C ILE A 104 -4.70 3.66 4.17
N MET A 105 -3.92 2.69 4.62
CA MET A 105 -3.99 1.31 4.10
C MET A 105 -5.41 0.72 4.11
N PRO A 106 -6.23 0.91 5.16
CA PRO A 106 -7.62 0.42 5.14
C PRO A 106 -8.46 1.02 4.00
N LEU A 107 -8.32 2.31 3.73
CA LEU A 107 -9.06 2.97 2.64
C LEU A 107 -8.58 2.50 1.26
N ILE A 108 -7.26 2.31 1.10
CA ILE A 108 -6.65 1.74 -0.10
C ILE A 108 -7.17 0.31 -0.34
N ALA A 109 -7.23 -0.50 0.71
CA ALA A 109 -7.74 -1.87 0.64
C ALA A 109 -9.23 -1.91 0.23
N LEU A 110 -10.07 -1.05 0.82
CA LEU A 110 -11.49 -0.94 0.46
C LEU A 110 -11.68 -0.55 -1.01
N LEU A 111 -10.95 0.46 -1.48
CA LEU A 111 -11.00 0.90 -2.87
C LEU A 111 -10.59 -0.21 -3.84
N THR A 112 -9.52 -0.94 -3.50
CA THR A 112 -9.02 -2.06 -4.29
C THR A 112 -10.01 -3.23 -4.30
N ALA A 113 -10.55 -3.61 -3.14
CA ALA A 113 -11.50 -4.70 -2.98
C ALA A 113 -12.78 -4.47 -3.78
N LYS A 114 -13.34 -3.25 -3.77
CA LYS A 114 -14.50 -2.88 -4.58
C LYS A 114 -14.29 -3.19 -6.06
N TRP A 115 -13.15 -2.79 -6.62
CA TRP A 115 -12.88 -3.00 -8.04
C TRP A 115 -12.55 -4.45 -8.38
N ILE A 116 -11.94 -5.19 -7.44
CA ILE A 116 -11.76 -6.64 -7.56
C ILE A 116 -13.13 -7.33 -7.62
N ASP A 117 -14.05 -6.96 -6.72
CA ASP A 117 -15.41 -7.53 -6.71
C ASP A 117 -16.17 -7.22 -8.01
N ILE A 118 -16.13 -5.98 -8.49
CA ILE A 118 -16.71 -5.61 -9.79
C ILE A 118 -16.07 -6.42 -10.94
N ALA A 119 -14.76 -6.64 -10.89
CA ALA A 119 -14.05 -7.40 -11.92
C ALA A 119 -14.43 -8.89 -11.90
N ILE A 120 -14.68 -9.46 -10.72
CA ILE A 120 -15.14 -10.86 -10.57
C ILE A 120 -16.55 -11.02 -11.11
N GLN A 121 -17.47 -10.12 -10.75
CA GLN A 121 -18.88 -10.19 -11.13
C GLN A 121 -19.09 -9.92 -12.63
N LYS A 122 -18.35 -9.00 -13.21
CA LYS A 122 -18.46 -8.66 -14.63
C LYS A 122 -17.47 -9.48 -15.47
N LYS A 123 -17.99 -10.30 -16.39
CA LYS A 123 -17.17 -10.92 -17.47
C LYS A 123 -16.71 -9.82 -18.45
N SER A 124 -15.79 -8.96 -18.02
CA SER A 124 -15.36 -7.78 -18.75
C SER A 124 -13.83 -7.75 -18.94
N VAL A 125 -13.37 -6.84 -19.81
CA VAL A 125 -11.95 -6.53 -20.01
C VAL A 125 -11.24 -6.24 -18.67
N ILE A 126 -11.95 -5.63 -17.71
CA ILE A 126 -11.42 -5.34 -16.36
C ILE A 126 -11.06 -6.63 -15.63
N ARG A 127 -11.90 -7.67 -15.67
CA ARG A 127 -11.59 -8.98 -15.06
C ARG A 127 -10.31 -9.58 -15.63
N GLN A 128 -10.16 -9.53 -16.95
CA GLN A 128 -8.98 -10.07 -17.60
C GLN A 128 -7.72 -9.28 -17.21
N LEU A 129 -7.82 -7.95 -17.16
CA LEU A 129 -6.72 -7.08 -16.72
C LEU A 129 -6.29 -7.39 -15.28
N PHE A 130 -7.24 -7.47 -14.35
CA PHE A 130 -6.94 -7.80 -12.94
C PHE A 130 -6.30 -9.18 -12.81
N LYS A 131 -6.85 -10.19 -13.48
CA LYS A 131 -6.30 -11.55 -13.48
C LYS A 131 -4.88 -11.59 -14.05
N SER A 132 -4.65 -10.96 -15.20
CA SER A 132 -3.34 -10.90 -15.82
C SER A 132 -2.31 -10.19 -14.92
N THR A 133 -2.69 -9.04 -14.35
CA THR A 133 -1.83 -8.28 -13.43
C THR A 133 -1.46 -9.12 -12.22
N GLN A 134 -2.44 -9.79 -11.59
CA GLN A 134 -2.19 -10.63 -10.42
C GLN A 134 -1.27 -11.79 -10.74
N ASN A 135 -1.43 -12.42 -11.90
CA ASN A 135 -0.56 -13.52 -12.34
C ASN A 135 0.89 -13.03 -12.52
N VAL A 136 1.09 -11.90 -13.18
CA VAL A 136 2.43 -11.31 -13.38
C VAL A 136 3.07 -10.99 -12.03
N VAL A 137 2.34 -10.35 -11.11
CA VAL A 137 2.84 -10.02 -9.77
C VAL A 137 3.21 -11.29 -9.00
N THR A 138 2.38 -12.33 -9.05
CA THR A 138 2.64 -13.60 -8.37
C THR A 138 3.92 -14.26 -8.90
N VAL A 139 4.11 -14.29 -10.21
CA VAL A 139 5.34 -14.83 -10.82
C VAL A 139 6.56 -14.02 -10.41
N LEU A 140 6.48 -12.69 -10.46
CA LEU A 140 7.56 -11.81 -10.04
C LEU A 140 7.92 -12.00 -8.57
N LEU A 141 6.93 -12.19 -7.68
CA LEU A 141 7.19 -12.48 -6.26
C LEU A 141 7.95 -13.79 -6.08
N TRP A 142 7.57 -14.86 -6.78
CA TRP A 142 8.29 -16.13 -6.70
C TRP A 142 9.73 -16.02 -7.24
N ILE A 143 9.94 -15.29 -8.34
CA ILE A 143 11.27 -15.00 -8.87
C ILE A 143 12.08 -14.19 -7.85
N THR A 144 11.48 -13.19 -7.21
CA THR A 144 12.15 -12.37 -6.19
C THR A 144 12.59 -13.23 -5.00
N VAL A 145 11.73 -14.08 -4.47
CA VAL A 145 12.07 -14.99 -3.37
C VAL A 145 13.23 -15.91 -3.76
N LEU A 146 13.21 -16.48 -4.96
CA LEU A 146 14.28 -17.33 -5.46
C LEU A 146 15.60 -16.56 -5.58
N THR A 147 15.57 -15.36 -6.16
CA THR A 147 16.75 -14.51 -6.36
C THR A 147 17.36 -14.08 -5.02
N LEU A 148 16.53 -13.63 -4.08
CA LEU A 148 16.99 -13.26 -2.74
C LEU A 148 17.65 -14.44 -2.02
N SER A 149 17.06 -15.64 -2.14
CA SER A 149 17.61 -16.85 -1.53
C SER A 149 18.93 -17.28 -2.15
N ALA A 150 19.10 -17.08 -3.46
CA ALA A 150 20.34 -17.45 -4.16
C ALA A 150 21.50 -16.46 -3.89
N TYR A 151 21.20 -15.15 -3.79
CA TYR A 151 22.24 -14.11 -3.73
C TYR A 151 22.46 -13.54 -2.33
N LEU A 152 21.40 -13.26 -1.56
CA LEU A 152 21.51 -12.59 -0.26
C LEU A 152 21.60 -13.57 0.91
N PHE A 153 21.04 -14.76 0.75
CA PHE A 153 21.02 -15.79 1.77
C PHE A 153 21.59 -17.10 1.19
N PRO A 154 22.88 -17.15 0.84
CA PRO A 154 23.47 -18.32 0.23
C PRO A 154 23.38 -19.53 1.17
N ALA A 155 23.09 -20.69 0.60
CA ALA A 155 22.88 -21.97 1.28
C ALA A 155 21.59 -22.05 2.14
N PRO A 156 20.39 -21.85 1.56
CA PRO A 156 19.15 -22.14 2.26
C PRO A 156 19.10 -23.64 2.60
N GLY A 157 18.76 -23.95 3.87
CA GLY A 157 18.61 -25.33 4.31
C GLY A 157 17.47 -26.07 3.58
N ILE A 158 17.44 -27.41 3.71
CA ILE A 158 16.43 -28.25 3.05
C ILE A 158 14.99 -27.81 3.36
N TRP A 159 14.73 -27.29 4.55
CA TRP A 159 13.43 -26.76 4.98
C TRP A 159 12.95 -25.60 4.13
N PHE A 160 13.85 -24.73 3.70
CA PHE A 160 13.50 -23.64 2.78
C PHE A 160 12.96 -24.19 1.45
N TRP A 161 13.63 -25.15 0.86
CA TRP A 161 13.20 -25.72 -0.41
C TRP A 161 11.88 -26.46 -0.32
N LEU A 162 11.63 -27.17 0.79
CA LEU A 162 10.34 -27.82 1.04
C LEU A 162 9.21 -26.82 1.13
N VAL A 163 9.39 -25.73 1.89
CA VAL A 163 8.38 -24.66 2.02
C VAL A 163 8.18 -23.92 0.69
N PHE A 164 9.26 -23.66 -0.04
CA PHE A 164 9.22 -23.00 -1.34
C PHE A 164 8.43 -23.81 -2.37
N ILE A 165 8.72 -25.11 -2.50
CA ILE A 165 8.01 -26.02 -3.41
C ILE A 165 6.55 -26.17 -2.98
N ALA A 166 6.28 -26.34 -1.70
CA ALA A 166 4.91 -26.42 -1.17
C ALA A 166 4.12 -25.12 -1.46
N GLY A 167 4.74 -23.96 -1.31
CA GLY A 167 4.13 -22.66 -1.62
C GLY A 167 3.78 -22.53 -3.10
N ILE A 168 4.68 -22.91 -4.00
CA ILE A 168 4.40 -22.93 -5.45
C ILE A 168 3.25 -23.90 -5.75
N ALA A 169 3.28 -25.12 -5.18
CA ALA A 169 2.23 -26.12 -5.40
C ALA A 169 0.85 -25.61 -4.93
N ILE A 170 0.78 -25.00 -3.75
CA ILE A 170 -0.45 -24.37 -3.24
C ILE A 170 -0.92 -23.26 -4.18
N THR A 171 -0.02 -22.40 -4.65
CA THR A 171 -0.36 -21.33 -5.59
C THR A 171 -0.97 -21.89 -6.88
N ILE A 172 -0.39 -22.93 -7.45
CA ILE A 172 -0.91 -23.61 -8.65
C ILE A 172 -2.28 -24.25 -8.38
N ILE A 173 -2.45 -24.94 -7.24
CA ILE A 173 -3.73 -25.57 -6.87
C ILE A 173 -4.84 -24.53 -6.73
N VAL A 174 -4.56 -23.41 -6.05
CA VAL A 174 -5.51 -22.29 -5.89
C VAL A 174 -5.87 -21.70 -7.25
N TYR A 175 -4.88 -21.49 -8.11
CA TYR A 175 -5.10 -20.99 -9.45
C TYR A 175 -6.01 -21.88 -10.29
N LEU A 176 -5.73 -23.19 -10.30
CA LEU A 176 -6.52 -24.18 -11.05
C LEU A 176 -7.95 -24.32 -10.50
N LYS A 177 -8.14 -24.20 -9.18
CA LYS A 177 -9.48 -24.20 -8.58
C LYS A 177 -10.27 -22.95 -8.88
N ALA A 178 -9.61 -21.79 -8.89
CA ALA A 178 -10.25 -20.51 -9.20
C ALA A 178 -10.70 -20.39 -10.68
N GLU A 179 -10.16 -21.21 -11.58
CA GLU A 179 -10.57 -21.24 -12.99
C GLU A 179 -11.78 -22.11 -13.28
N LYS A 180 -12.12 -23.02 -12.36
CA LYS A 180 -13.34 -23.84 -12.54
C LYS A 180 -14.54 -22.97 -12.20
N PRO A 181 -15.51 -22.78 -13.13
CA PRO A 181 -16.78 -22.15 -12.78
C PRO A 181 -17.47 -23.02 -11.73
N LEU A 182 -17.93 -22.39 -10.65
CA LEU A 182 -18.90 -22.96 -9.73
C LEU A 182 -20.19 -23.27 -10.47
#